data_e5dc93d8bf3f182ef1b6a4130215e3ae
#
_entry.id   e5dc93d8bf3f182ef1b6a4130215e3ae
#
_cell.length_a   1.000
_cell.length_b   1.000
_cell.length_c   1.000
_cell.angle_alpha   90.00
_cell.angle_beta   90.00
_cell.angle_gamma   90.00
#
_symmetry.space_group_name_H-M   'P 1'
#
loop_
_entity.id
_entity.type
_entity.pdbx_description
1 polymer ?
#
loop_
_entity_poly.entity_id
_entity_poly.type
_entity_poly.pdbx_seq_one_letter_code
_entity_poly.pdbx_strand_id
1 'polypeptide(L)'
;VCLASPLRDVYKRRSPGGVPAHHSNGDMDVTTDANAPWLIVGLGNPGPEYANNRHNVGFMVADLLADRIGGKFKRAGKAQAQVLEGRIGAPGPASRRVVLVKPTSFMNLSGGPVNALRDFYKVPLANVVAVHDELDIDYGTLRLKLGGGDNGHNGLKSMTKAMGPDYHRVRFGIGRPPGRMQVADFVLKDFSSTERKELDFLVDRATDSVECLVSEGLERAQSAYNS
;
A
#
# COMPACT_ATOMS: atom_id res chain seq x y z
N VAL A 1 28.25 63.22 18.52
CA VAL A 1 29.06 64.13 17.78
C VAL A 1 29.39 63.52 16.44
N CYS A 2 28.65 63.95 15.41
CA CYS A 2 29.16 64.49 14.12
C CYS A 2 29.94 63.45 13.28
N LEU A 3 29.75 63.29 12.01
CA LEU A 3 29.21 63.95 10.79
C LEU A 3 29.57 62.97 9.66
N ALA A 4 28.71 62.67 8.83
CA ALA A 4 28.39 63.16 7.49
C ALA A 4 29.08 62.46 6.31
N SER A 5 28.24 62.06 5.38
CA SER A 5 28.46 61.74 3.95
C SER A 5 29.32 62.77 3.20
N PRO A 6 29.64 62.70 1.90
CA PRO A 6 28.86 62.12 0.79
C PRO A 6 29.65 61.64 -0.47
N LEU A 7 28.89 61.38 -1.55
CA LEU A 7 29.12 61.59 -3.00
C LEU A 7 29.58 60.32 -3.79
N ARG A 8 28.71 59.81 -4.69
CA ARG A 8 28.49 60.10 -6.13
C ARG A 8 29.70 59.71 -7.01
N ASP A 9 29.60 59.09 -8.10
CA ASP A 9 28.68 58.95 -9.21
C ASP A 9 29.27 58.05 -10.29
N VAL A 10 28.34 57.37 -11.05
CA VAL A 10 28.46 57.15 -12.50
C VAL A 10 29.54 56.19 -13.05
N TYR A 11 29.14 55.11 -13.66
CA TYR A 11 29.24 54.93 -15.11
C TYR A 11 28.35 53.80 -15.65
N LYS A 12 27.68 54.15 -16.72
CA LYS A 12 26.76 53.40 -17.57
C LYS A 12 27.48 52.39 -18.47
N ARG A 13 26.67 51.30 -18.80
CA ARG A 13 26.60 50.61 -20.10
C ARG A 13 27.48 49.38 -20.31
N ARG A 14 26.84 48.21 -20.45
CA ARG A 14 26.57 47.46 -21.70
C ARG A 14 26.05 46.08 -21.41
N SER A 15 24.83 45.75 -21.88
CA SER A 15 24.41 44.40 -22.25
C SER A 15 25.03 44.08 -23.64
N PRO A 16 25.11 42.80 -24.10
CA PRO A 16 24.23 41.69 -23.94
C PRO A 16 24.96 40.33 -23.79
N GLY A 17 24.28 39.31 -23.30
CA GLY A 17 24.75 37.96 -23.38
C GLY A 17 23.73 37.04 -22.71
N GLY A 18 22.91 36.33 -23.50
CA GLY A 18 21.85 35.45 -23.02
C GLY A 18 22.38 34.36 -22.10
N VAL A 19 21.76 34.26 -20.95
CA VAL A 19 21.90 33.13 -20.03
C VAL A 19 20.79 32.14 -20.38
N PRO A 20 21.10 30.84 -20.61
CA PRO A 20 20.06 29.86 -20.85
C PRO A 20 19.20 29.72 -19.61
N ALA A 21 17.90 29.70 -19.84
CA ALA A 21 16.91 29.46 -18.82
C ALA A 21 17.23 28.13 -18.07
N HIS A 22 17.55 28.27 -16.80
CA HIS A 22 17.47 27.15 -15.89
C HIS A 22 16.01 26.70 -15.88
N HIS A 23 15.74 25.52 -16.43
CA HIS A 23 14.54 24.78 -16.13
C HIS A 23 14.61 24.47 -14.64
N SER A 24 13.88 25.24 -13.86
CA SER A 24 13.50 24.84 -12.52
C SER A 24 12.66 23.58 -12.71
N ASN A 25 13.25 22.42 -12.45
CA ASN A 25 12.49 21.23 -12.10
C ASN A 25 11.60 21.67 -10.95
N GLY A 26 10.32 21.86 -11.25
CA GLY A 26 9.31 22.01 -10.22
C GLY A 26 9.32 20.70 -9.42
N ASP A 27 9.95 20.73 -8.25
CA ASP A 27 9.59 19.85 -7.18
C ASP A 27 8.09 20.05 -7.00
N MET A 28 7.31 19.15 -7.58
CA MET A 28 5.92 18.98 -7.16
C MET A 28 6.00 18.50 -5.72
N ASP A 29 5.95 19.45 -4.82
CA ASP A 29 5.64 19.23 -3.42
C ASP A 29 4.27 18.56 -3.40
N VAL A 30 4.31 17.21 -3.39
CA VAL A 30 3.11 16.38 -3.18
C VAL A 30 2.78 16.57 -1.71
N THR A 31 2.14 17.69 -1.40
CA THR A 31 1.44 17.86 -0.13
C THR A 31 0.37 16.78 -0.12
N THR A 32 0.71 15.61 0.43
CA THR A 32 -0.25 14.56 0.71
C THR A 32 -1.29 15.18 1.64
N ASP A 33 -2.50 15.37 1.10
CA ASP A 33 -3.62 15.84 1.90
C ASP A 33 -3.75 14.88 3.09
N ALA A 34 -3.45 15.38 4.29
CA ALA A 34 -3.48 14.60 5.52
C ALA A 34 -4.89 13.98 5.78
N ASN A 35 -5.91 14.47 5.08
CA ASN A 35 -7.27 13.98 5.11
C ASN A 35 -7.60 13.00 3.98
N ALA A 36 -6.70 12.81 2.99
CA ALA A 36 -6.93 11.85 1.92
C ALA A 36 -7.12 10.44 2.50
N PRO A 37 -8.09 9.67 1.99
CA PRO A 37 -8.31 8.32 2.49
C PRO A 37 -7.17 7.39 2.10
N TRP A 38 -7.03 6.31 2.85
CA TRP A 38 -6.19 5.17 2.51
C TRP A 38 -7.01 4.09 1.82
N LEU A 39 -6.45 3.43 0.82
CA LEU A 39 -7.02 2.27 0.14
C LEU A 39 -6.22 1.03 0.54
N ILE A 40 -6.80 0.16 1.36
CA ILE A 40 -6.16 -1.05 1.85
C ILE A 40 -6.74 -2.23 1.07
N VAL A 41 -5.91 -2.85 0.27
CA VAL A 41 -6.28 -3.93 -0.65
C VAL A 41 -5.76 -5.25 -0.10
N GLY A 42 -6.65 -6.10 0.36
CA GLY A 42 -6.33 -7.51 0.54
C GLY A 42 -6.35 -8.21 -0.82
N LEU A 43 -5.24 -8.83 -1.21
CA LEU A 43 -5.19 -9.63 -2.43
C LEU A 43 -5.59 -11.08 -2.14
N GLY A 44 -6.38 -11.67 -3.06
CA GLY A 44 -6.91 -13.02 -2.97
C GLY A 44 -7.75 -13.38 -4.18
N ASN A 45 -8.09 -14.66 -4.33
CA ASN A 45 -9.03 -15.17 -5.31
C ASN A 45 -10.43 -15.29 -4.71
N PRO A 46 -11.49 -14.98 -5.47
CA PRO A 46 -12.87 -15.16 -5.01
C PRO A 46 -13.26 -16.64 -5.01
N GLY A 47 -14.12 -17.01 -4.07
CA GLY A 47 -14.67 -18.35 -3.95
C GLY A 47 -14.27 -19.05 -2.65
N PRO A 48 -15.16 -19.89 -2.11
CA PRO A 48 -14.91 -20.59 -0.85
C PRO A 48 -13.75 -21.60 -0.95
N GLU A 49 -13.47 -22.13 -2.14
CA GLU A 49 -12.36 -23.03 -2.43
C GLU A 49 -10.98 -22.40 -2.24
N TYR A 50 -10.88 -21.07 -2.31
CA TYR A 50 -9.63 -20.34 -2.12
C TYR A 50 -9.50 -19.72 -0.72
N ALA A 51 -10.56 -19.75 0.08
CA ALA A 51 -10.64 -18.99 1.34
C ALA A 51 -9.47 -19.27 2.30
N ASN A 52 -8.97 -20.50 2.33
CA ASN A 52 -7.91 -20.94 3.23
C ASN A 52 -6.53 -21.05 2.56
N ASN A 53 -6.43 -20.67 1.28
CA ASN A 53 -5.17 -20.78 0.55
C ASN A 53 -4.17 -19.72 1.01
N ARG A 54 -2.87 -20.02 0.84
CA ARG A 54 -1.78 -19.05 1.11
C ARG A 54 -1.97 -17.77 0.30
N HIS A 55 -2.42 -17.90 -0.95
CA HIS A 55 -2.64 -16.75 -1.86
C HIS A 55 -3.79 -15.83 -1.40
N ASN A 56 -4.61 -16.26 -0.45
CA ASN A 56 -5.71 -15.49 0.12
C ASN A 56 -5.37 -14.85 1.49
N VAL A 57 -4.13 -14.90 1.94
CA VAL A 57 -3.75 -14.28 3.22
C VAL A 57 -4.08 -12.77 3.25
N GLY A 58 -4.01 -12.09 2.10
CA GLY A 58 -4.45 -10.69 2.00
C GLY A 58 -5.94 -10.51 2.32
N PHE A 59 -6.81 -11.43 1.90
CA PHE A 59 -8.22 -11.41 2.29
C PHE A 59 -8.41 -11.66 3.79
N MET A 60 -7.65 -12.60 4.38
CA MET A 60 -7.71 -12.88 5.81
C MET A 60 -7.39 -11.63 6.65
N VAL A 61 -6.34 -10.90 6.28
CA VAL A 61 -5.98 -9.63 6.93
C VAL A 61 -7.06 -8.57 6.73
N ALA A 62 -7.62 -8.45 5.51
CA ALA A 62 -8.68 -7.49 5.24
C ALA A 62 -9.97 -7.82 6.03
N ASP A 63 -10.31 -9.09 6.19
CA ASP A 63 -11.47 -9.53 6.97
C ASP A 63 -11.28 -9.21 8.47
N LEU A 64 -10.12 -9.53 9.03
CA LEU A 64 -9.82 -9.18 10.42
C LEU A 64 -9.82 -7.66 10.67
N LEU A 65 -9.28 -6.88 9.72
CA LEU A 65 -9.31 -5.42 9.80
C LEU A 65 -10.74 -4.88 9.74
N ALA A 66 -11.61 -5.50 8.92
CA ALA A 66 -13.03 -5.16 8.84
C ALA A 66 -13.75 -5.42 10.18
N ASP A 67 -13.45 -6.54 10.84
CA ASP A 67 -13.99 -6.88 12.16
C ASP A 67 -13.55 -5.86 13.23
N ARG A 68 -12.28 -5.47 13.24
CA ARG A 68 -11.74 -4.44 14.16
C ARG A 68 -12.37 -3.07 13.96
N ILE A 69 -12.67 -2.69 12.71
CA ILE A 69 -13.39 -1.46 12.37
C ILE A 69 -14.88 -1.54 12.73
N GLY A 70 -15.40 -2.75 12.94
CA GLY A 70 -16.82 -2.98 13.25
C GLY A 70 -17.73 -2.84 12.03
N GLY A 71 -17.21 -3.11 10.82
CA GLY A 71 -17.93 -2.97 9.56
C GLY A 71 -18.11 -4.29 8.80
N LYS A 72 -18.87 -4.23 7.73
CA LYS A 72 -19.09 -5.37 6.82
C LYS A 72 -18.83 -4.95 5.38
N PHE A 73 -18.16 -5.83 4.64
CA PHE A 73 -17.94 -5.64 3.21
C PHE A 73 -19.27 -5.61 2.44
N LYS A 74 -19.36 -4.70 1.47
CA LYS A 74 -20.48 -4.56 0.53
C LYS A 74 -19.96 -4.59 -0.89
N ARG A 75 -20.78 -5.03 -1.84
CA ARG A 75 -20.44 -4.96 -3.26
C ARG A 75 -20.20 -3.49 -3.69
N ALA A 76 -19.14 -3.27 -4.44
CA ALA A 76 -18.74 -1.95 -4.94
C ALA A 76 -19.40 -1.61 -6.29
N GLY A 77 -20.71 -1.64 -6.37
CA GLY A 77 -21.45 -1.23 -7.57
C GLY A 77 -20.87 -1.86 -8.86
N LYS A 78 -20.29 -1.01 -9.73
CA LYS A 78 -19.73 -1.43 -11.04
C LYS A 78 -18.31 -2.04 -10.94
N ALA A 79 -17.59 -1.85 -9.84
CA ALA A 79 -16.27 -2.46 -9.65
C ALA A 79 -16.43 -3.92 -9.23
N GLN A 80 -15.59 -4.80 -9.79
CA GLN A 80 -15.53 -6.20 -9.37
C GLN A 80 -14.76 -6.31 -8.04
N ALA A 81 -15.35 -5.78 -6.97
CA ALA A 81 -14.76 -5.78 -5.63
C ALA A 81 -15.83 -5.72 -4.55
N GLN A 82 -15.44 -6.07 -3.35
CA GLN A 82 -16.13 -5.76 -2.11
C GLN A 82 -15.37 -4.63 -1.41
N VAL A 83 -16.10 -3.70 -0.81
CA VAL A 83 -15.53 -2.54 -0.12
C VAL A 83 -16.15 -2.36 1.26
N LEU A 84 -15.36 -1.79 2.17
CA LEU A 84 -15.81 -1.32 3.46
C LEU A 84 -15.14 0.03 3.73
N GLU A 85 -15.94 1.06 3.99
CA GLU A 85 -15.44 2.35 4.44
C GLU A 85 -15.42 2.41 5.95
N GLY A 86 -14.35 2.94 6.50
CA GLY A 86 -14.19 3.04 7.96
C GLY A 86 -13.09 4.00 8.37
N ARG A 87 -12.65 3.85 9.59
CA ARG A 87 -11.55 4.66 10.14
C ARG A 87 -10.64 3.78 11.00
N ILE A 88 -9.34 4.09 10.97
CA ILE A 88 -8.32 3.49 11.82
C ILE A 88 -7.80 4.54 12.79
N GLY A 89 -7.47 4.12 14.00
CA GLY A 89 -7.00 4.97 15.08
C GLY A 89 -8.11 5.43 16.02
N ALA A 90 -7.72 6.02 17.16
CA ALA A 90 -8.64 6.56 18.15
C ALA A 90 -9.54 7.65 17.53
N PRO A 91 -10.81 7.78 17.98
CA PRO A 91 -11.69 8.84 17.52
C PRO A 91 -11.05 10.23 17.70
N GLY A 92 -11.10 11.05 16.65
CA GLY A 92 -10.55 12.40 16.68
C GLY A 92 -9.72 12.75 15.44
N PRO A 93 -8.96 13.86 15.46
CA PRO A 93 -8.19 14.34 14.31
C PRO A 93 -7.11 13.38 13.81
N ALA A 94 -6.60 12.52 14.68
CA ALA A 94 -5.59 11.51 14.34
C ALA A 94 -6.18 10.28 13.63
N SER A 95 -7.48 10.09 13.67
CA SER A 95 -8.17 8.97 13.01
C SER A 95 -8.11 9.11 11.49
N ARG A 96 -7.70 8.05 10.79
CA ARG A 96 -7.52 8.02 9.33
C ARG A 96 -8.72 7.39 8.64
N ARG A 97 -9.22 8.03 7.59
CA ARG A 97 -10.24 7.42 6.72
C ARG A 97 -9.59 6.28 5.92
N VAL A 98 -10.26 5.14 5.88
CA VAL A 98 -9.81 3.97 5.13
C VAL A 98 -10.93 3.39 4.29
N VAL A 99 -10.56 2.83 3.15
CA VAL A 99 -11.41 2.01 2.29
C VAL A 99 -10.73 0.66 2.17
N LEU A 100 -11.31 -0.36 2.78
CA LEU A 100 -10.86 -1.74 2.64
C LEU A 100 -11.42 -2.31 1.35
N VAL A 101 -10.61 -3.02 0.59
CA VAL A 101 -10.97 -3.59 -0.71
C VAL A 101 -10.57 -5.05 -0.78
N LYS A 102 -11.52 -5.91 -1.18
CA LYS A 102 -11.27 -7.27 -1.64
C LYS A 102 -11.74 -7.38 -3.09
N PRO A 103 -10.83 -7.49 -4.09
CA PRO A 103 -11.23 -7.74 -5.47
C PRO A 103 -12.03 -9.03 -5.59
N THR A 104 -13.10 -9.04 -6.38
CA THR A 104 -13.90 -10.24 -6.68
C THR A 104 -13.60 -10.80 -8.07
N SER A 105 -12.60 -10.25 -8.74
CA SER A 105 -11.93 -10.83 -9.92
C SER A 105 -10.84 -11.80 -9.48
N PHE A 106 -10.38 -12.66 -10.39
CA PHE A 106 -9.21 -13.48 -10.13
C PHE A 106 -7.96 -12.62 -9.92
N MET A 107 -6.98 -13.17 -9.19
CA MET A 107 -5.76 -12.51 -8.75
C MET A 107 -5.09 -11.68 -9.85
N ASN A 108 -4.91 -12.24 -11.03
CA ASN A 108 -4.26 -11.59 -12.19
C ASN A 108 -5.07 -10.44 -12.81
N LEU A 109 -6.29 -10.21 -12.36
CA LEU A 109 -7.19 -9.15 -12.83
C LEU A 109 -7.50 -8.09 -11.75
N SER A 110 -6.84 -8.18 -10.58
CA SER A 110 -7.12 -7.30 -9.43
C SER A 110 -6.88 -5.81 -9.71
N GLY A 111 -5.94 -5.47 -10.59
CA GLY A 111 -5.51 -4.08 -10.82
C GLY A 111 -6.62 -3.17 -11.36
N GLY A 112 -7.46 -3.67 -12.28
CA GLY A 112 -8.56 -2.88 -12.85
C GLY A 112 -9.56 -2.41 -11.79
N PRO A 113 -10.20 -3.32 -11.04
CA PRO A 113 -11.09 -2.98 -9.94
C PRO A 113 -10.47 -2.07 -8.89
N VAL A 114 -9.22 -2.33 -8.49
CA VAL A 114 -8.51 -1.53 -7.49
C VAL A 114 -8.25 -0.11 -7.99
N ASN A 115 -7.79 0.05 -9.23
CA ASN A 115 -7.55 1.37 -9.82
C ASN A 115 -8.86 2.17 -9.97
N ALA A 116 -9.94 1.53 -10.41
CA ALA A 116 -11.25 2.18 -10.49
C ALA A 116 -11.74 2.69 -9.13
N LEU A 117 -11.53 1.93 -8.05
CA LEU A 117 -11.86 2.35 -6.69
C LEU A 117 -10.92 3.46 -6.18
N ARG A 118 -9.62 3.37 -6.47
CA ARG A 118 -8.67 4.44 -6.15
C ARG A 118 -9.12 5.78 -6.74
N ASP A 119 -9.50 5.77 -8.02
CA ASP A 119 -9.94 6.98 -8.72
C ASP A 119 -11.29 7.47 -8.17
N PHE A 120 -12.23 6.57 -7.89
CA PHE A 120 -13.54 6.90 -7.32
C PHE A 120 -13.42 7.57 -5.93
N TYR A 121 -12.59 7.02 -5.06
CA TYR A 121 -12.36 7.56 -3.72
C TYR A 121 -11.30 8.66 -3.69
N LYS A 122 -10.70 9.00 -4.84
CA LYS A 122 -9.62 10.00 -5.00
C LYS A 122 -8.44 9.73 -4.08
N VAL A 123 -8.02 8.46 -4.00
CA VAL A 123 -6.90 8.05 -3.16
C VAL A 123 -5.58 8.31 -3.88
N PRO A 124 -4.64 9.07 -3.29
CA PRO A 124 -3.28 9.19 -3.81
C PRO A 124 -2.60 7.81 -3.88
N LEU A 125 -1.74 7.57 -4.87
CA LEU A 125 -1.05 6.28 -4.98
C LEU A 125 -0.21 5.96 -3.74
N ALA A 126 0.38 6.98 -3.13
CA ALA A 126 1.12 6.87 -1.87
C ALA A 126 0.27 6.42 -0.66
N ASN A 127 -1.06 6.47 -0.76
CA ASN A 127 -1.99 6.00 0.27
C ASN A 127 -2.63 4.65 -0.09
N VAL A 128 -2.13 3.96 -1.11
CA VAL A 128 -2.56 2.60 -1.44
C VAL A 128 -1.66 1.59 -0.72
N VAL A 129 -2.27 0.59 -0.10
CA VAL A 129 -1.58 -0.52 0.58
C VAL A 129 -2.07 -1.84 -0.02
N ALA A 130 -1.16 -2.66 -0.54
CA ALA A 130 -1.45 -4.03 -0.94
C ALA A 130 -0.96 -5.01 0.12
N VAL A 131 -1.84 -5.86 0.63
CA VAL A 131 -1.52 -6.96 1.53
C VAL A 131 -1.54 -8.25 0.72
N HIS A 132 -0.42 -8.99 0.73
CA HIS A 132 -0.25 -10.16 -0.12
C HIS A 132 0.75 -11.17 0.47
N ASP A 133 0.71 -12.39 -0.04
CA ASP A 133 1.69 -13.44 0.23
C ASP A 133 3.02 -13.16 -0.48
N GLU A 134 4.13 -13.59 0.14
CA GLU A 134 5.47 -13.43 -0.39
C GLU A 134 6.30 -14.71 -0.22
N LEU A 135 6.79 -15.23 -1.35
CA LEU A 135 7.56 -16.47 -1.40
C LEU A 135 8.98 -16.35 -0.85
N ASP A 136 9.59 -15.19 -1.05
CA ASP A 136 11.00 -14.95 -0.71
C ASP A 136 11.21 -14.49 0.75
N ILE A 137 10.19 -14.68 1.57
CA ILE A 137 10.19 -14.37 3.00
C ILE A 137 9.72 -15.60 3.75
N ASP A 138 10.42 -15.96 4.81
CA ASP A 138 10.07 -17.11 5.64
C ASP A 138 8.67 -16.99 6.21
N TYR A 139 8.01 -18.13 6.39
CA TYR A 139 6.64 -18.17 6.92
C TYR A 139 6.52 -17.40 8.23
N GLY A 140 5.52 -16.55 8.30
CA GLY A 140 5.21 -15.72 9.47
C GLY A 140 6.04 -14.45 9.62
N THR A 141 7.04 -14.24 8.78
CA THR A 141 7.81 -12.98 8.76
C THR A 141 7.05 -11.92 7.95
N LEU A 142 7.03 -10.70 8.45
CA LEU A 142 6.43 -9.56 7.75
C LEU A 142 7.53 -8.64 7.19
N ARG A 143 7.28 -8.06 6.04
CA ARG A 143 8.13 -7.01 5.46
C ARG A 143 7.25 -5.94 4.81
N LEU A 144 7.35 -4.73 5.32
CA LEU A 144 6.65 -3.57 4.76
C LEU A 144 7.63 -2.78 3.89
N LYS A 145 7.14 -2.28 2.76
CA LYS A 145 7.91 -1.39 1.88
C LYS A 145 7.00 -0.51 1.02
N LEU A 146 7.56 0.58 0.52
CA LEU A 146 6.97 1.37 -0.56
C LEU A 146 7.59 0.94 -1.89
N GLY A 147 6.76 0.72 -2.90
CA GLY A 147 7.20 0.40 -4.25
C GLY A 147 7.89 -0.96 -4.42
N GLY A 148 8.59 -1.10 -5.53
CA GLY A 148 9.40 -2.29 -5.88
C GLY A 148 8.77 -3.23 -6.88
N GLY A 149 9.48 -4.33 -7.19
CA GLY A 149 9.05 -5.39 -8.13
C GLY A 149 7.89 -6.22 -7.62
N ASP A 150 7.28 -6.98 -8.49
CA ASP A 150 6.13 -7.86 -8.17
C ASP A 150 6.53 -9.27 -7.70
N ASN A 151 7.81 -9.64 -7.80
CA ASN A 151 8.36 -10.95 -7.43
C ASN A 151 7.56 -12.14 -8.01
N GLY A 152 6.94 -11.95 -9.17
CA GLY A 152 6.12 -12.99 -9.81
C GLY A 152 4.68 -13.06 -9.29
N HIS A 153 4.28 -12.26 -8.29
CA HIS A 153 2.94 -12.25 -7.74
C HIS A 153 1.94 -11.62 -8.72
N ASN A 154 0.98 -12.41 -9.21
CA ASN A 154 0.05 -12.00 -10.28
C ASN A 154 -0.84 -10.80 -9.90
N GLY A 155 -1.24 -10.68 -8.65
CA GLY A 155 -2.02 -9.54 -8.16
C GLY A 155 -1.20 -8.23 -8.20
N LEU A 156 0.06 -8.29 -7.77
CA LEU A 156 0.96 -7.14 -7.84
C LEU A 156 1.28 -6.75 -9.28
N LYS A 157 1.52 -7.72 -10.18
CA LYS A 157 1.67 -7.44 -11.63
C LYS A 157 0.48 -6.68 -12.18
N SER A 158 -0.73 -7.13 -11.84
CA SER A 158 -1.98 -6.51 -12.29
C SER A 158 -2.14 -5.09 -11.74
N MET A 159 -1.88 -4.88 -10.44
CA MET A 159 -1.94 -3.56 -9.81
C MET A 159 -0.90 -2.61 -10.39
N THR A 160 0.36 -3.05 -10.50
CA THR A 160 1.46 -2.24 -11.05
C THR A 160 1.20 -1.83 -12.50
N LYS A 161 0.65 -2.75 -13.32
CA LYS A 161 0.23 -2.42 -14.69
C LYS A 161 -0.87 -1.37 -14.74
N ALA A 162 -1.80 -1.36 -13.77
CA ALA A 162 -2.95 -0.47 -13.76
C ALA A 162 -2.64 0.92 -13.20
N MET A 163 -1.74 1.04 -12.22
CA MET A 163 -1.56 2.29 -11.46
C MET A 163 -0.11 2.68 -11.16
N GLY A 164 0.87 1.91 -11.65
CA GLY A 164 2.28 2.11 -11.31
C GLY A 164 2.72 1.36 -10.04
N PRO A 165 4.04 1.32 -9.76
CA PRO A 165 4.59 0.49 -8.69
C PRO A 165 4.63 1.17 -7.31
N ASP A 166 4.41 2.49 -7.21
CA ASP A 166 4.75 3.32 -6.05
C ASP A 166 3.63 3.35 -4.99
N TYR A 167 3.19 2.15 -4.58
CA TYR A 167 2.26 1.92 -3.48
C TYR A 167 2.90 1.08 -2.38
N HIS A 168 2.35 1.16 -1.17
CA HIS A 168 2.81 0.39 -0.02
C HIS A 168 2.47 -1.09 -0.17
N ARG A 169 3.31 -1.95 0.37
CA ARG A 169 3.13 -3.40 0.40
C ARG A 169 3.36 -3.93 1.80
N VAL A 170 2.41 -4.69 2.30
CA VAL A 170 2.56 -5.54 3.47
C VAL A 170 2.74 -6.97 2.95
N ARG A 171 3.97 -7.46 3.04
CA ARG A 171 4.41 -8.73 2.50
C ARG A 171 4.36 -9.77 3.61
N PHE A 172 3.42 -10.69 3.51
CA PHE A 172 3.26 -11.80 4.45
C PHE A 172 4.08 -12.99 3.93
N GLY A 173 5.13 -13.36 4.63
CA GLY A 173 6.00 -14.46 4.25
C GLY A 173 5.28 -15.79 4.32
N ILE A 174 5.34 -16.56 3.24
CA ILE A 174 4.83 -17.93 3.15
C ILE A 174 5.92 -18.96 2.86
N GLY A 175 7.16 -18.50 2.63
CA GLY A 175 8.28 -19.34 2.22
C GLY A 175 8.13 -19.90 0.83
N ARG A 176 9.15 -20.59 0.37
CA ARG A 176 9.17 -21.25 -0.94
C ARG A 176 8.60 -22.68 -0.87
N PRO A 177 8.00 -23.18 -1.97
CA PRO A 177 7.51 -24.53 -2.03
C PRO A 177 8.63 -25.55 -1.79
N PRO A 178 8.36 -26.65 -1.08
CA PRO A 178 9.35 -27.69 -0.84
C PRO A 178 9.63 -28.52 -2.10
N GLY A 179 10.87 -28.93 -2.27
CA GLY A 179 11.28 -29.84 -3.32
C GLY A 179 11.02 -29.34 -4.74
N ARG A 180 10.26 -30.10 -5.54
CA ARG A 180 9.95 -29.79 -6.94
C ARG A 180 8.52 -29.25 -7.16
N MET A 181 7.81 -28.89 -6.10
CA MET A 181 6.45 -28.37 -6.21
C MET A 181 6.46 -27.06 -6.97
N GLN A 182 5.50 -26.91 -7.90
CA GLN A 182 5.35 -25.66 -8.64
C GLN A 182 4.80 -24.55 -7.73
N VAL A 183 5.26 -23.32 -7.94
CA VAL A 183 4.84 -22.16 -7.15
C VAL A 183 3.32 -21.96 -7.21
N ALA A 184 2.71 -22.10 -8.39
CA ALA A 184 1.27 -21.97 -8.56
C ALA A 184 0.49 -22.96 -7.69
N ASP A 185 0.94 -24.22 -7.64
CA ASP A 185 0.31 -25.23 -6.81
C ASP A 185 0.49 -24.96 -5.32
N PHE A 186 1.62 -24.38 -4.92
CA PHE A 186 1.91 -24.07 -3.53
C PHE A 186 1.05 -22.94 -2.99
N VAL A 187 0.95 -21.84 -3.71
CA VAL A 187 0.17 -20.67 -3.26
C VAL A 187 -1.33 -20.96 -3.23
N LEU A 188 -1.82 -21.84 -4.10
CA LEU A 188 -3.22 -22.27 -4.14
C LEU A 188 -3.53 -23.44 -3.17
N LYS A 189 -2.56 -23.90 -2.39
CA LYS A 189 -2.81 -24.83 -1.29
C LYS A 189 -3.12 -24.08 0.00
N ASP A 190 -3.96 -24.70 0.81
CA ASP A 190 -4.22 -24.28 2.17
C ASP A 190 -2.94 -24.29 3.00
N PHE A 191 -2.89 -23.43 4.00
CA PHE A 191 -1.88 -23.53 5.04
C PHE A 191 -1.92 -24.91 5.69
N SER A 192 -0.77 -25.51 5.90
CA SER A 192 -0.64 -26.83 6.53
C SER A 192 -1.20 -26.81 7.97
N SER A 193 -1.45 -27.99 8.55
CA SER A 193 -1.91 -28.10 9.93
C SER A 193 -0.93 -27.47 10.94
N THR A 194 0.36 -27.49 10.63
CA THR A 194 1.40 -26.87 11.46
C THR A 194 1.34 -25.34 11.32
N GLU A 195 1.29 -24.80 10.10
CA GLU A 195 1.18 -23.38 9.84
C GLU A 195 -0.10 -22.78 10.45
N ARG A 196 -1.22 -23.48 10.35
CA ARG A 196 -2.51 -23.01 10.90
C ARG A 196 -2.52 -22.80 12.42
N LYS A 197 -1.62 -23.43 13.17
CA LYS A 197 -1.54 -23.21 14.62
C LYS A 197 -1.15 -21.78 15.00
N GLU A 198 -0.41 -21.12 14.13
CA GLU A 198 0.09 -19.77 14.35
C GLU A 198 -0.56 -18.74 13.42
N LEU A 199 -1.34 -19.20 12.43
CA LEU A 199 -1.86 -18.36 11.36
C LEU A 199 -2.70 -17.19 11.90
N ASP A 200 -3.58 -17.45 12.85
CA ASP A 200 -4.44 -16.40 13.43
C ASP A 200 -3.61 -15.30 14.11
N PHE A 201 -2.58 -15.70 14.87
CA PHE A 201 -1.64 -14.75 15.48
C PHE A 201 -0.85 -13.95 14.43
N LEU A 202 -0.41 -14.61 13.34
CA LEU A 202 0.35 -13.97 12.28
C LEU A 202 -0.51 -13.01 11.45
N VAL A 203 -1.77 -13.38 11.20
CA VAL A 203 -2.75 -12.50 10.53
C VAL A 203 -3.06 -11.29 11.42
N ASP A 204 -3.20 -11.50 12.72
CA ASP A 204 -3.40 -10.43 13.70
C ASP A 204 -2.21 -9.44 13.69
N ARG A 205 -0.98 -9.95 13.73
CA ARG A 205 0.24 -9.15 13.63
C ARG A 205 0.35 -8.39 12.29
N ALA A 206 -0.06 -9.03 11.19
CA ALA A 206 -0.11 -8.36 9.89
C ALA A 206 -1.15 -7.23 9.87
N THR A 207 -2.29 -7.42 10.53
CA THR A 207 -3.31 -6.39 10.70
C THR A 207 -2.79 -5.22 11.53
N ASP A 208 -2.09 -5.47 12.65
CA ASP A 208 -1.41 -4.44 13.44
C ASP A 208 -0.43 -3.63 12.58
N SER A 209 0.31 -4.30 11.70
CA SER A 209 1.27 -3.63 10.82
C SER A 209 0.61 -2.69 9.82
N VAL A 210 -0.57 -3.04 9.32
CA VAL A 210 -1.39 -2.15 8.46
C VAL A 210 -1.88 -0.95 9.25
N GLU A 211 -2.40 -1.16 10.46
CA GLU A 211 -2.88 -0.07 11.33
C GLU A 211 -1.75 0.88 11.71
N CYS A 212 -0.57 0.36 12.05
CA CYS A 212 0.63 1.14 12.34
C CYS A 212 1.08 1.95 11.10
N LEU A 213 1.12 1.32 9.91
CA LEU A 213 1.48 2.01 8.66
C LEU A 213 0.56 3.20 8.39
N VAL A 214 -0.75 3.02 8.53
CA VAL A 214 -1.76 4.06 8.27
C VAL A 214 -1.71 5.18 9.30
N SER A 215 -1.46 4.85 10.56
CA SER A 215 -1.52 5.80 11.69
C SER A 215 -0.19 6.53 11.92
N GLU A 216 0.94 5.81 11.82
CA GLU A 216 2.25 6.26 12.25
C GLU A 216 3.28 6.35 11.11
N GLY A 217 2.93 5.83 9.93
CA GLY A 217 3.77 5.87 8.73
C GLY A 217 4.73 4.68 8.58
N LEU A 218 5.38 4.65 7.40
CA LEU A 218 6.16 3.50 6.95
C LEU A 218 7.37 3.20 7.84
N GLU A 219 8.15 4.20 8.21
CA GLU A 219 9.38 4.02 9.01
C GLU A 219 9.07 3.36 10.35
N ARG A 220 8.03 3.82 11.02
CA ARG A 220 7.59 3.26 12.30
C ARG A 220 7.10 1.83 12.14
N ALA A 221 6.27 1.57 11.13
CA ALA A 221 5.77 0.23 10.84
C ALA A 221 6.90 -0.74 10.46
N GLN A 222 7.88 -0.30 9.67
CA GLN A 222 9.07 -1.11 9.36
C GLN A 222 9.89 -1.43 10.61
N SER A 223 10.14 -0.44 11.46
CA SER A 223 10.87 -0.65 12.72
C SER A 223 10.20 -1.67 13.63
N ALA A 224 8.87 -1.70 13.68
CA ALA A 224 8.12 -2.57 14.58
C ALA A 224 7.89 -3.98 14.01
N TYR A 225 7.77 -4.13 12.68
CA TYR A 225 7.25 -5.36 12.07
C TYR A 225 8.19 -6.03 11.06
N ASN A 226 9.22 -5.34 10.53
CA ASN A 226 10.19 -5.93 9.59
C ASN A 226 11.26 -6.79 10.31
N SER A 227 10.85 -7.60 11.22
CA SER A 227 11.75 -8.48 12.00
C SER A 227 11.86 -9.87 11.40
#